data_033a0e4df786a41b5dbd57f2d64cfd1e
#
_entry.id   033a0e4df786a41b5dbd57f2d64cfd1e
#
_cell.length_a   1.000
_cell.length_b   1.000
_cell.length_c   1.000
_cell.angle_alpha   90.00
_cell.angle_beta   90.00
_cell.angle_gamma   90.00
#
_symmetry.space_group_name_H-M   'P 1'
#
loop_
_entity.id
_entity.type
_entity.pdbx_description
1 polymer ?
#
loop_
_entity_poly.entity_id
_entity_poly.type
_entity_poly.pdbx_seq_one_letter_code
_entity_poly.pdbx_strand_id
1 'polypeptide(L)'
;MPLVVISSPRFEEHTTPPGHPERPERAHALHASAERWRAAGGEVREPRPATRDELARVHTREYLDLVESVRGRPAQLDPDTYTSPESVEIAELAAGAAIEAARLAREGTPAFALVRPPGHHAEADKAMGFCLFNNVAVAAADLLASGTSKLAIVDIDVHHGNGTQWSFYDEPRALFISSHQFPFYPGTGAADETGHGAGKGFTLNIPLAPGAGDDDYDRIYRDTVRPALERFAPEVLLISAGFDTWIHDPLAGMRVTRDGFGRIFRRLREAADATCGSRVMLVSEGGYDLAGLGAGVDAALEVFGSI
;
A
#
# COMPACT_ATOMS: atom_id res chain seq x y z
N MET A 1 -19.76 -9.53 -1.54
CA MET A 1 -19.55 -9.83 -0.08
C MET A 1 -19.11 -8.54 0.59
N PRO A 2 -19.46 -8.30 1.87
CA PRO A 2 -18.98 -7.12 2.57
C PRO A 2 -17.45 -7.14 2.69
N LEU A 3 -16.83 -5.96 2.73
CA LEU A 3 -15.38 -5.82 2.90
C LEU A 3 -14.95 -6.29 4.30
N VAL A 4 -13.82 -7.01 4.37
CA VAL A 4 -13.16 -7.39 5.62
C VAL A 4 -12.02 -6.43 5.91
N VAL A 5 -11.98 -5.84 7.10
CA VAL A 5 -10.83 -5.07 7.59
C VAL A 5 -9.90 -6.01 8.36
N ILE A 6 -8.60 -5.91 8.12
CA ILE A 6 -7.56 -6.61 8.89
C ILE A 6 -6.75 -5.56 9.62
N SER A 7 -6.77 -5.59 10.95
CA SER A 7 -6.12 -4.58 11.78
C SER A 7 -5.79 -5.15 13.16
N SER A 8 -4.80 -4.58 13.83
CA SER A 8 -4.45 -4.92 15.20
C SER A 8 -4.05 -3.65 15.98
N PRO A 9 -4.43 -3.51 17.26
CA PRO A 9 -3.91 -2.45 18.12
C PRO A 9 -2.39 -2.54 18.28
N ARG A 10 -1.79 -3.72 18.09
CA ARG A 10 -0.34 -3.94 18.19
C ARG A 10 0.50 -3.10 17.22
N PHE A 11 -0.09 -2.56 16.15
CA PHE A 11 0.65 -1.68 15.23
C PHE A 11 1.20 -0.41 15.90
N GLU A 12 0.69 -0.02 17.08
CA GLU A 12 1.25 1.07 17.90
C GLU A 12 2.60 0.72 18.54
N GLU A 13 2.90 -0.58 18.73
CA GLU A 13 4.13 -1.07 19.36
C GLU A 13 5.40 -0.74 18.54
N HIS A 14 5.28 -0.53 17.23
CA HIS A 14 6.37 0.02 16.43
C HIS A 14 6.58 1.50 16.80
N THR A 15 7.59 1.80 17.60
CA THR A 15 7.89 3.17 18.04
C THR A 15 9.04 3.77 17.24
N THR A 16 8.94 5.07 16.97
CA THR A 16 9.91 5.86 16.22
C THR A 16 10.43 7.01 17.08
N PRO A 17 11.57 7.66 16.72
CA PRO A 17 12.09 8.78 17.51
C PRO A 17 11.07 9.93 17.64
N PRO A 18 11.13 10.71 18.73
CA PRO A 18 10.26 11.87 18.94
C PRO A 18 10.27 12.84 17.75
N GLY A 19 9.10 13.23 17.27
CA GLY A 19 8.95 14.13 16.12
C GLY A 19 9.01 13.46 14.75
N HIS A 20 9.20 12.14 14.70
CA HIS A 20 9.15 11.39 13.47
C HIS A 20 7.72 11.41 12.87
N PRO A 21 7.55 11.65 11.55
CA PRO A 21 6.21 11.73 10.94
C PRO A 21 5.49 10.37 10.97
N GLU A 22 6.21 9.27 10.71
CA GLU A 22 5.69 7.91 10.85
C GLU A 22 5.75 7.52 12.33
N ARG A 23 4.65 7.73 13.06
CA ARG A 23 4.55 7.68 14.53
C ARG A 23 3.40 6.82 15.00
N PRO A 24 3.43 6.29 16.25
CA PRO A 24 2.39 5.39 16.77
C PRO A 24 0.96 5.92 16.68
N GLU A 25 0.74 7.25 16.73
CA GLU A 25 -0.58 7.85 16.60
C GLU A 25 -1.25 7.58 15.26
N ARG A 26 -0.48 7.23 14.22
CA ARG A 26 -1.03 6.75 12.95
C ARG A 26 -1.75 5.42 13.13
N ALA A 27 -1.20 4.50 13.95
CA ALA A 27 -1.88 3.25 14.30
C ALA A 27 -3.19 3.51 15.04
N HIS A 28 -3.21 4.47 15.96
CA HIS A 28 -4.45 4.85 16.65
C HIS A 28 -5.53 5.36 15.68
N ALA A 29 -5.16 6.18 14.68
CA ALA A 29 -6.09 6.67 13.67
C ALA A 29 -6.64 5.54 12.80
N LEU A 30 -5.79 4.61 12.34
CA LEU A 30 -6.18 3.43 11.58
C LEU A 30 -7.10 2.51 12.40
N HIS A 31 -6.73 2.23 13.65
CA HIS A 31 -7.52 1.38 14.54
C HIS A 31 -8.88 2.01 14.86
N ALA A 32 -8.96 3.33 15.03
CA ALA A 32 -10.22 4.03 15.23
C ALA A 32 -11.17 3.87 14.02
N SER A 33 -10.65 3.85 12.79
CA SER A 33 -11.45 3.56 11.59
C SER A 33 -11.92 2.09 11.58
N ALA A 34 -11.06 1.14 11.96
CA ALA A 34 -11.44 -0.27 12.09
C ALA A 34 -12.57 -0.47 13.13
N GLU A 35 -12.50 0.23 14.28
CA GLU A 35 -13.54 0.14 15.31
C GLU A 35 -14.86 0.80 14.86
N ARG A 36 -14.81 1.92 14.13
CA ARG A 36 -16.02 2.49 13.50
C ARG A 36 -16.66 1.51 12.52
N TRP A 37 -15.83 0.84 11.70
CA TRP A 37 -16.26 -0.21 10.77
C TRP A 37 -16.95 -1.36 11.51
N ARG A 38 -16.32 -1.87 12.57
CA ARG A 38 -16.91 -2.92 13.44
C ARG A 38 -18.22 -2.50 14.06
N ALA A 39 -18.31 -1.27 14.58
CA ALA A 39 -19.52 -0.72 15.18
C ALA A 39 -20.68 -0.55 14.17
N ALA A 40 -20.35 -0.37 12.89
CA ALA A 40 -21.32 -0.35 11.78
C ALA A 40 -21.74 -1.76 11.30
N GLY A 41 -21.24 -2.83 11.92
CA GLY A 41 -21.54 -4.23 11.56
C GLY A 41 -20.54 -4.85 10.59
N GLY A 42 -19.45 -4.18 10.26
CA GLY A 42 -18.37 -4.70 9.42
C GLY A 42 -17.49 -5.71 10.15
N GLU A 43 -16.89 -6.62 9.40
CA GLU A 43 -15.96 -7.62 9.94
C GLU A 43 -14.56 -7.03 10.09
N VAL A 44 -13.94 -7.23 11.28
CA VAL A 44 -12.54 -6.88 11.56
C VAL A 44 -11.83 -8.11 12.09
N ARG A 45 -10.72 -8.49 11.44
CA ARG A 45 -9.88 -9.64 11.80
C ARG A 45 -8.52 -9.18 12.33
N GLU A 46 -7.98 -9.98 13.26
CA GLU A 46 -6.59 -9.87 13.69
C GLU A 46 -5.67 -10.57 12.67
N PRO A 47 -4.55 -9.95 12.26
CA PRO A 47 -3.60 -10.59 11.36
C PRO A 47 -2.72 -11.62 12.06
N ARG A 48 -2.14 -12.54 11.28
CA ARG A 48 -0.99 -13.35 11.67
C ARG A 48 0.32 -12.72 11.14
N PRO A 49 1.46 -12.99 11.76
CA PRO A 49 2.76 -12.61 11.17
C PRO A 49 2.97 -13.34 9.82
N ALA A 50 3.64 -12.66 8.89
CA ALA A 50 4.20 -13.29 7.70
C ALA A 50 5.32 -14.25 8.11
N THR A 51 5.41 -15.39 7.42
CA THR A 51 6.53 -16.31 7.59
C THR A 51 7.76 -15.79 6.85
N ARG A 52 8.95 -16.24 7.27
CA ARG A 52 10.20 -15.91 6.58
C ARG A 52 10.16 -16.33 5.10
N ASP A 53 9.54 -17.47 4.78
CA ASP A 53 9.42 -17.94 3.40
C ASP A 53 8.48 -17.06 2.55
N GLU A 54 7.43 -16.50 3.17
CA GLU A 54 6.55 -15.52 2.50
C GLU A 54 7.31 -14.22 2.21
N LEU A 55 8.07 -13.70 3.18
CA LEU A 55 8.92 -12.52 3.01
C LEU A 55 10.03 -12.74 1.97
N ALA A 56 10.62 -13.92 1.92
CA ALA A 56 11.69 -14.30 0.98
C ALA A 56 11.23 -14.38 -0.49
N ARG A 57 9.93 -14.22 -0.78
CA ARG A 57 9.44 -14.06 -2.16
C ARG A 57 9.79 -12.70 -2.77
N VAL A 58 10.11 -11.72 -1.93
CA VAL A 58 10.44 -10.34 -2.34
C VAL A 58 11.82 -9.95 -1.82
N HIS A 59 12.08 -10.23 -0.54
CA HIS A 59 13.30 -9.79 0.12
C HIS A 59 14.40 -10.85 0.07
N THR A 60 15.65 -10.42 -0.11
CA THR A 60 16.81 -11.32 -0.10
C THR A 60 17.00 -11.95 1.28
N ARG A 61 17.62 -13.13 1.32
CA ARG A 61 17.90 -13.80 2.59
C ARG A 61 18.83 -12.98 3.48
N GLU A 62 19.80 -12.34 2.88
CA GLU A 62 20.78 -11.47 3.53
C GLU A 62 20.09 -10.27 4.19
N TYR A 63 19.10 -9.67 3.51
CA TYR A 63 18.30 -8.60 4.07
C TYR A 63 17.42 -9.09 5.24
N LEU A 64 16.79 -10.25 5.09
CA LEU A 64 15.99 -10.85 6.17
C LEU A 64 16.86 -11.18 7.40
N ASP A 65 18.12 -11.62 7.20
CA ASP A 65 19.08 -11.82 8.27
C ASP A 65 19.49 -10.49 8.94
N LEU A 66 19.67 -9.43 8.15
CA LEU A 66 19.93 -8.08 8.67
C LEU A 66 18.78 -7.60 9.56
N VAL A 67 17.53 -7.69 9.07
CA VAL A 67 16.37 -7.26 9.87
C VAL A 67 16.21 -8.11 11.13
N GLU A 68 16.42 -9.43 11.04
CA GLU A 68 16.39 -10.32 12.22
C GLU A 68 17.47 -9.95 13.23
N SER A 69 18.65 -9.51 12.78
CA SER A 69 19.75 -9.11 13.67
C SER A 69 19.44 -7.90 14.55
N VAL A 70 18.41 -7.12 14.22
CA VAL A 70 17.96 -5.96 15.00
C VAL A 70 16.69 -6.24 15.82
N ARG A 71 16.17 -7.47 15.78
CA ARG A 71 15.02 -7.87 16.61
C ARG A 71 15.32 -7.65 18.09
N GLY A 72 14.35 -7.08 18.81
CA GLY A 72 14.45 -6.82 20.25
C GLY A 72 15.31 -5.61 20.65
N ARG A 73 15.73 -4.78 19.69
CA ARG A 73 16.54 -3.58 19.99
C ARG A 73 16.25 -2.42 19.03
N PRO A 74 16.45 -1.16 19.49
CA PRO A 74 16.44 -0.01 18.61
C PRO A 74 17.62 -0.07 17.62
N ALA A 75 17.34 0.28 16.36
CA ALA A 75 18.35 0.46 15.32
C ALA A 75 17.89 1.49 14.29
N GLN A 76 18.82 1.97 13.48
CA GLN A 76 18.58 2.78 12.32
C GLN A 76 19.05 2.01 11.10
N LEU A 77 18.13 1.67 10.20
CA LEU A 77 18.43 0.86 9.00
C LEU A 77 18.72 1.72 7.78
N ASP A 78 18.20 2.95 7.77
CA ASP A 78 18.33 3.95 6.72
C ASP A 78 18.22 5.35 7.39
N PRO A 79 18.61 6.46 6.75
CA PRO A 79 18.56 7.79 7.37
C PRO A 79 17.22 8.18 7.98
N ASP A 80 16.12 7.61 7.51
CA ASP A 80 14.75 7.89 7.98
C ASP A 80 13.97 6.65 8.45
N THR A 81 14.60 5.47 8.48
CA THR A 81 13.93 4.21 8.85
C THR A 81 14.52 3.62 10.13
N TYR A 82 13.69 3.59 11.17
CA TYR A 82 14.08 3.20 12.52
C TYR A 82 13.36 1.93 12.98
N THR A 83 13.96 1.21 13.93
CA THR A 83 13.32 0.11 14.66
C THR A 83 13.26 0.40 16.15
N SER A 84 12.22 -0.09 16.81
CA SER A 84 12.11 -0.34 18.24
C SER A 84 12.26 -1.83 18.53
N PRO A 85 12.29 -2.28 19.79
CA PRO A 85 12.37 -3.71 20.10
C PRO A 85 11.27 -4.55 19.41
N GLU A 86 10.06 -4.02 19.26
CA GLU A 86 8.90 -4.72 18.70
C GLU A 86 8.81 -4.60 17.18
N SER A 87 9.54 -3.66 16.54
CA SER A 87 9.33 -3.27 15.14
C SER A 87 9.41 -4.42 14.15
N VAL A 88 10.30 -5.38 14.34
CA VAL A 88 10.46 -6.52 13.42
C VAL A 88 9.21 -7.39 13.45
N GLU A 89 8.70 -7.71 14.64
CA GLU A 89 7.47 -8.51 14.80
C GLU A 89 6.25 -7.78 14.23
N ILE A 90 6.17 -6.46 14.46
CA ILE A 90 5.08 -5.62 13.95
C ILE A 90 5.13 -5.50 12.42
N ALA A 91 6.31 -5.40 11.81
CA ALA A 91 6.46 -5.41 10.36
C ALA A 91 6.09 -6.77 9.74
N GLU A 92 6.44 -7.88 10.40
CA GLU A 92 5.97 -9.22 10.00
C GLU A 92 4.44 -9.32 10.08
N LEU A 93 3.83 -8.74 11.11
CA LEU A 93 2.38 -8.69 11.28
C LEU A 93 1.71 -7.86 10.18
N ALA A 94 2.31 -6.73 9.78
CA ALA A 94 1.82 -5.89 8.69
C ALA A 94 1.86 -6.62 7.34
N ALA A 95 2.97 -7.28 7.02
CA ALA A 95 3.09 -8.09 5.81
C ALA A 95 2.10 -9.28 5.82
N GLY A 96 1.90 -9.93 6.97
CA GLY A 96 0.93 -11.01 7.15
C GLY A 96 -0.51 -10.57 6.92
N ALA A 97 -0.87 -9.37 7.40
CA ALA A 97 -2.17 -8.76 7.15
C ALA A 97 -2.41 -8.51 5.65
N ALA A 98 -1.40 -7.99 4.93
CA ALA A 98 -1.47 -7.77 3.49
C ALA A 98 -1.65 -9.08 2.71
N ILE A 99 -0.92 -10.15 3.09
CA ILE A 99 -1.09 -11.49 2.49
C ILE A 99 -2.52 -12.01 2.70
N GLU A 100 -3.05 -11.91 3.92
CA GLU A 100 -4.41 -12.38 4.22
C GLU A 100 -5.46 -11.58 3.43
N ALA A 101 -5.34 -10.25 3.38
CA ALA A 101 -6.21 -9.40 2.59
C ALA A 101 -6.19 -9.78 1.10
N ALA A 102 -5.02 -10.05 0.53
CA ALA A 102 -4.88 -10.45 -0.86
C ALA A 102 -5.51 -11.82 -1.14
N ARG A 103 -5.38 -12.78 -0.23
CA ARG A 103 -6.01 -14.11 -0.35
C ARG A 103 -7.53 -14.01 -0.30
N LEU A 104 -8.09 -13.20 0.62
CA LEU A 104 -9.53 -12.91 0.68
C LEU A 104 -10.02 -12.25 -0.62
N ALA A 105 -9.30 -11.27 -1.13
CA ALA A 105 -9.63 -10.59 -2.39
C ALA A 105 -9.67 -11.58 -3.56
N ARG A 106 -8.68 -12.47 -3.68
CA ARG A 106 -8.65 -13.52 -4.72
C ARG A 106 -9.88 -14.44 -4.63
N GLU A 107 -10.35 -14.74 -3.43
CA GLU A 107 -11.54 -15.55 -3.18
C GLU A 107 -12.85 -14.78 -3.40
N GLY A 108 -12.79 -13.50 -3.74
CA GLY A 108 -13.94 -12.65 -4.05
C GLY A 108 -14.48 -11.85 -2.87
N THR A 109 -13.73 -11.79 -1.75
CA THR A 109 -14.06 -10.96 -0.59
C THR A 109 -13.12 -9.75 -0.58
N PRO A 110 -13.58 -8.53 -0.86
CA PRO A 110 -12.76 -7.33 -0.74
C PRO A 110 -12.18 -7.22 0.67
N ALA A 111 -10.93 -6.79 0.78
CA ALA A 111 -10.29 -6.67 2.09
C ALA A 111 -9.37 -5.44 2.19
N PHE A 112 -9.27 -4.87 3.38
CA PHE A 112 -8.40 -3.74 3.67
C PHE A 112 -7.50 -4.03 4.86
N ALA A 113 -6.20 -4.16 4.63
CA ALA A 113 -5.18 -4.27 5.67
C ALA A 113 -4.80 -2.87 6.18
N LEU A 114 -5.32 -2.48 7.34
CA LEU A 114 -4.99 -1.25 8.04
C LEU A 114 -3.77 -1.49 8.92
N VAL A 115 -2.60 -1.27 8.37
CA VAL A 115 -1.31 -1.68 8.94
C VAL A 115 -0.35 -0.53 9.14
N ARG A 116 0.67 -0.76 9.96
CA ARG A 116 1.85 0.04 10.20
C ARG A 116 3.00 -0.89 10.65
N PRO A 117 4.25 -0.69 10.21
CA PRO A 117 4.75 0.36 9.31
C PRO A 117 4.25 0.19 7.86
N PRO A 118 4.40 1.25 7.00
CA PRO A 118 4.14 1.16 5.57
C PRO A 118 5.15 0.24 4.88
N GLY A 119 4.96 -0.01 3.56
CA GLY A 119 5.76 -1.03 2.88
C GLY A 119 6.32 -0.66 1.51
N HIS A 120 5.69 0.19 0.74
CA HIS A 120 5.93 0.34 -0.69
C HIS A 120 7.33 0.84 -1.09
N HIS A 121 8.10 1.42 -0.15
CA HIS A 121 9.48 1.83 -0.40
C HIS A 121 10.52 0.73 -0.14
N ALA A 122 10.23 -0.28 0.69
CA ALA A 122 11.19 -1.33 0.99
C ALA A 122 11.57 -2.11 -0.28
N GLU A 123 12.86 -2.12 -0.61
CA GLU A 123 13.40 -2.86 -1.76
C GLU A 123 13.79 -4.29 -1.35
N ALA A 124 14.26 -5.07 -2.30
CA ALA A 124 14.59 -6.47 -2.02
C ALA A 124 15.67 -6.64 -0.95
N ASP A 125 16.59 -5.70 -0.84
CA ASP A 125 17.81 -5.78 -0.02
C ASP A 125 18.00 -4.62 0.96
N LYS A 126 17.02 -3.71 1.08
CA LYS A 126 17.11 -2.58 2.03
C LYS A 126 15.76 -2.05 2.52
N ALA A 127 15.74 -1.61 3.77
CA ALA A 127 14.71 -0.76 4.34
C ALA A 127 14.93 0.69 3.88
N MET A 128 13.86 1.43 3.61
CA MET A 128 13.90 2.88 3.36
C MET A 128 12.48 3.48 3.40
N GLY A 129 12.39 4.81 3.52
CA GLY A 129 11.10 5.49 3.50
C GLY A 129 10.14 4.98 4.58
N PHE A 130 10.63 4.74 5.78
CA PHE A 130 9.90 4.20 6.93
C PHE A 130 9.47 2.72 6.78
N CYS A 131 9.78 2.06 5.66
CA CYS A 131 9.32 0.71 5.32
C CYS A 131 10.39 -0.33 5.65
N LEU A 132 10.00 -1.37 6.40
CA LEU A 132 10.87 -2.52 6.71
C LEU A 132 10.66 -3.63 5.67
N PHE A 133 9.44 -4.07 5.46
CA PHE A 133 9.08 -5.05 4.43
C PHE A 133 8.07 -4.43 3.46
N ASN A 134 8.13 -4.84 2.21
CA ASN A 134 7.18 -4.38 1.21
C ASN A 134 5.88 -5.19 1.31
N ASN A 135 4.93 -4.68 2.08
CA ASN A 135 3.68 -5.36 2.41
C ASN A 135 2.89 -5.78 1.16
N VAL A 136 2.68 -4.83 0.22
CA VAL A 136 1.92 -5.09 -1.01
C VAL A 136 2.67 -6.02 -1.96
N ALA A 137 4.00 -5.87 -2.08
CA ALA A 137 4.79 -6.72 -2.96
C ALA A 137 4.84 -8.17 -2.45
N VAL A 138 4.98 -8.38 -1.13
CA VAL A 138 4.93 -9.72 -0.52
C VAL A 138 3.58 -10.37 -0.75
N ALA A 139 2.48 -9.63 -0.59
CA ALA A 139 1.13 -10.10 -0.87
C ALA A 139 0.93 -10.45 -2.36
N ALA A 140 1.41 -9.60 -3.27
CA ALA A 140 1.36 -9.86 -4.72
C ALA A 140 2.19 -11.09 -5.12
N ALA A 141 3.40 -11.23 -4.58
CA ALA A 141 4.26 -12.39 -4.82
C ALA A 141 3.64 -13.69 -4.29
N ASP A 142 2.94 -13.64 -3.14
CA ASP A 142 2.18 -14.77 -2.61
C ASP A 142 1.05 -15.20 -3.56
N LEU A 143 0.29 -14.25 -4.11
CA LEU A 143 -0.76 -14.54 -5.09
C LEU A 143 -0.20 -15.17 -6.36
N LEU A 144 0.90 -14.63 -6.92
CA LEU A 144 1.57 -15.18 -8.12
C LEU A 144 2.10 -16.59 -7.87
N ALA A 145 2.70 -16.85 -6.71
CA ALA A 145 3.18 -18.16 -6.30
C ALA A 145 2.03 -19.16 -6.09
N SER A 146 0.85 -18.67 -5.72
CA SER A 146 -0.36 -19.47 -5.51
C SER A 146 -1.21 -19.66 -6.78
N GLY A 147 -0.70 -19.28 -7.96
CA GLY A 147 -1.33 -19.56 -9.25
C GLY A 147 -2.19 -18.45 -9.84
N THR A 148 -2.20 -17.23 -9.26
CA THR A 148 -2.78 -16.05 -9.92
C THR A 148 -2.00 -15.76 -11.20
N SER A 149 -2.68 -15.66 -12.35
CA SER A 149 -2.00 -15.50 -13.63
C SER A 149 -1.63 -14.06 -13.94
N LYS A 150 -2.45 -13.09 -13.49
CA LYS A 150 -2.21 -11.65 -13.63
C LYS A 150 -2.79 -10.88 -12.45
N LEU A 151 -2.04 -9.92 -11.95
CA LEU A 151 -2.51 -8.98 -10.95
C LEU A 151 -2.09 -7.55 -11.29
N ALA A 152 -2.81 -6.56 -10.79
CA ALA A 152 -2.39 -5.17 -10.88
C ALA A 152 -2.18 -4.58 -9.49
N ILE A 153 -1.18 -3.73 -9.35
CA ILE A 153 -0.90 -2.95 -8.14
C ILE A 153 -1.04 -1.48 -8.53
N VAL A 154 -1.95 -0.75 -7.88
CA VAL A 154 -2.10 0.69 -8.05
C VAL A 154 -1.69 1.37 -6.75
N ASP A 155 -0.67 2.21 -6.84
CA ASP A 155 -0.13 2.99 -5.74
C ASP A 155 -0.67 4.42 -5.82
N ILE A 156 -1.40 4.84 -4.78
CA ILE A 156 -2.00 6.18 -4.66
C ILE A 156 -1.28 7.06 -3.64
N ASP A 157 -0.21 6.54 -3.02
CA ASP A 157 0.66 7.31 -2.14
C ASP A 157 1.28 8.49 -2.90
N VAL A 158 1.58 9.58 -2.20
CA VAL A 158 2.20 10.76 -2.83
C VAL A 158 3.63 10.50 -3.25
N HIS A 159 4.30 9.55 -2.60
CA HIS A 159 5.65 9.12 -2.95
C HIS A 159 5.62 7.97 -3.95
N HIS A 160 6.60 7.94 -4.84
CA HIS A 160 6.74 6.81 -5.76
C HIS A 160 7.07 5.52 -4.99
N GLY A 161 6.28 4.47 -5.21
CA GLY A 161 6.49 3.14 -4.61
C GLY A 161 7.65 2.38 -5.27
N ASN A 162 8.88 2.87 -5.09
CA ASN A 162 10.08 2.33 -5.74
C ASN A 162 10.30 0.85 -5.42
N GLY A 163 10.12 0.44 -4.17
CA GLY A 163 10.29 -0.95 -3.77
C GLY A 163 9.34 -1.89 -4.49
N THR A 164 8.08 -1.47 -4.65
CA THR A 164 7.08 -2.22 -5.41
C THR A 164 7.42 -2.25 -6.91
N GLN A 165 7.83 -1.10 -7.49
CA GLN A 165 8.28 -1.04 -8.88
C GLN A 165 9.41 -2.02 -9.15
N TRP A 166 10.48 -1.99 -8.34
CA TRP A 166 11.64 -2.85 -8.56
C TRP A 166 11.33 -4.34 -8.33
N SER A 167 10.41 -4.67 -7.41
CA SER A 167 9.99 -6.06 -7.18
C SER A 167 9.35 -6.71 -8.41
N PHE A 168 8.71 -5.92 -9.29
CA PHE A 168 7.99 -6.42 -10.46
C PHE A 168 8.47 -5.82 -11.79
N TYR A 169 9.64 -5.20 -11.82
CA TYR A 169 10.12 -4.47 -12.99
C TYR A 169 10.38 -5.36 -14.23
N ASP A 170 10.64 -6.66 -13.99
CA ASP A 170 10.83 -7.70 -15.01
C ASP A 170 9.66 -8.69 -15.11
N GLU A 171 8.57 -8.51 -14.32
CA GLU A 171 7.47 -9.48 -14.19
C GLU A 171 6.25 -9.08 -15.04
N PRO A 172 5.97 -9.74 -16.16
CA PRO A 172 4.88 -9.36 -17.06
C PRO A 172 3.48 -9.73 -16.54
N ARG A 173 3.39 -10.51 -15.45
CA ARG A 173 2.13 -10.87 -14.81
C ARG A 173 1.66 -9.84 -13.78
N ALA A 174 2.49 -8.85 -13.47
CA ALA A 174 2.17 -7.76 -12.55
C ALA A 174 2.21 -6.42 -13.28
N LEU A 175 1.06 -5.74 -13.36
CA LEU A 175 1.01 -4.35 -13.81
C LEU A 175 1.15 -3.44 -12.58
N PHE A 176 2.23 -2.65 -12.52
CA PHE A 176 2.41 -1.62 -11.51
C PHE A 176 2.03 -0.25 -12.06
N ILE A 177 1.18 0.48 -11.35
CA ILE A 177 0.78 1.87 -11.66
C ILE A 177 1.00 2.72 -10.42
N SER A 178 1.75 3.83 -10.55
CA SER A 178 1.96 4.77 -9.45
C SER A 178 1.65 6.19 -9.91
N SER A 179 0.83 6.91 -9.14
CA SER A 179 0.57 8.34 -9.32
C SER A 179 1.16 9.11 -8.13
N HIS A 180 2.21 9.88 -8.37
CA HIS A 180 3.03 10.45 -7.30
C HIS A 180 3.52 11.85 -7.64
N GLN A 181 3.90 12.62 -6.61
CA GLN A 181 4.59 13.90 -6.80
C GLN A 181 5.96 13.68 -7.43
N PHE A 182 6.32 14.50 -8.42
CA PHE A 182 7.62 14.39 -9.10
C PHE A 182 8.10 15.75 -9.62
N PRO A 183 9.41 16.07 -9.54
CA PRO A 183 10.45 15.30 -8.84
C PRO A 183 10.28 15.40 -7.31
N PHE A 184 10.35 14.28 -6.63
CA PHE A 184 10.18 14.18 -5.17
C PHE A 184 10.89 12.94 -4.63
N TYR A 185 10.81 12.68 -3.30
CA TYR A 185 11.31 11.43 -2.72
C TYR A 185 10.60 10.21 -3.36
N PRO A 186 11.30 9.12 -3.64
CA PRO A 186 12.72 8.82 -3.44
C PRO A 186 13.63 9.21 -4.62
N GLY A 187 13.15 9.94 -5.61
CA GLY A 187 13.90 10.39 -6.78
C GLY A 187 13.77 9.48 -8.02
N THR A 188 12.90 8.48 -7.95
CA THR A 188 12.53 7.55 -9.02
C THR A 188 11.07 7.77 -9.46
N GLY A 189 10.57 7.03 -10.44
CA GLY A 189 9.20 7.13 -10.93
C GLY A 189 9.04 8.11 -12.10
N ALA A 190 10.08 8.31 -12.89
CA ALA A 190 9.96 9.06 -14.13
C ALA A 190 9.03 8.32 -15.13
N ALA A 191 8.33 9.07 -15.98
CA ALA A 191 7.35 8.52 -16.92
C ALA A 191 7.94 7.52 -17.93
N ASP A 192 9.25 7.57 -18.16
CA ASP A 192 9.99 6.65 -19.05
C ASP A 192 10.49 5.38 -18.34
N GLU A 193 10.34 5.27 -17.02
CA GLU A 193 10.56 4.03 -16.30
C GLU A 193 9.35 3.11 -16.52
N THR A 194 9.41 2.23 -17.51
CA THR A 194 8.26 1.44 -17.98
C THR A 194 8.43 -0.07 -17.88
N GLY A 195 9.38 -0.54 -17.05
CA GLY A 195 9.74 -1.96 -16.92
C GLY A 195 10.97 -2.34 -17.73
N HIS A 196 11.49 -3.53 -17.49
CA HIS A 196 12.67 -4.09 -18.13
C HIS A 196 12.40 -5.52 -18.61
N GLY A 197 13.17 -6.01 -19.58
CA GLY A 197 13.07 -7.39 -20.06
C GLY A 197 11.64 -7.79 -20.44
N ALA A 198 11.13 -8.86 -19.83
CA ALA A 198 9.76 -9.34 -20.03
C ALA A 198 8.70 -8.41 -19.41
N GLY A 199 9.08 -7.63 -18.39
CA GLY A 199 8.22 -6.66 -17.73
C GLY A 199 8.10 -5.30 -18.44
N LYS A 200 8.76 -5.13 -19.61
CA LYS A 200 8.68 -3.87 -20.37
C LYS A 200 7.25 -3.55 -20.79
N GLY A 201 6.76 -2.36 -20.38
CA GLY A 201 5.39 -1.90 -20.62
C GLY A 201 4.38 -2.29 -19.53
N PHE A 202 4.84 -2.97 -18.45
CA PHE A 202 4.00 -3.31 -17.30
C PHE A 202 4.27 -2.45 -16.07
N THR A 203 5.02 -1.36 -16.22
CA THR A 203 5.14 -0.27 -15.24
C THR A 203 4.60 1.01 -15.88
N LEU A 204 3.69 1.69 -15.17
CA LEU A 204 3.09 2.95 -15.59
C LEU A 204 3.26 3.99 -14.47
N ASN A 205 4.25 4.86 -14.62
CA ASN A 205 4.46 6.00 -13.74
C ASN A 205 3.70 7.23 -14.24
N ILE A 206 3.00 7.90 -13.33
CA ILE A 206 2.21 9.10 -13.57
C ILE A 206 2.75 10.21 -12.65
N PRO A 207 3.87 10.85 -13.04
CA PRO A 207 4.46 11.94 -12.27
C PRO A 207 3.58 13.18 -12.31
N LEU A 208 3.32 13.78 -11.15
CA LEU A 208 2.45 14.95 -10.97
C LEU A 208 3.22 16.11 -10.34
N ALA A 209 2.94 17.31 -10.81
CA ALA A 209 3.45 18.51 -10.16
C ALA A 209 2.78 18.74 -8.80
N PRO A 210 3.48 19.38 -7.83
CA PRO A 210 2.85 19.84 -6.59
C PRO A 210 1.62 20.71 -6.89
N GLY A 211 0.58 20.60 -6.05
CA GLY A 211 -0.68 21.32 -6.21
C GLY A 211 -1.77 20.56 -6.95
N ALA A 212 -1.50 19.38 -7.50
CA ALA A 212 -2.53 18.53 -8.09
C ALA A 212 -3.60 18.20 -7.05
N GLY A 213 -4.87 18.35 -7.43
CA GLY A 213 -6.02 18.18 -6.55
C GLY A 213 -7.05 17.20 -7.11
N ASP A 214 -8.26 17.25 -6.53
CA ASP A 214 -9.34 16.30 -6.78
C ASP A 214 -9.66 16.09 -8.28
N ASP A 215 -9.73 17.19 -9.04
CA ASP A 215 -10.09 17.12 -10.47
C ASP A 215 -8.95 16.55 -11.33
N ASP A 216 -7.69 16.78 -10.93
CA ASP A 216 -6.51 16.22 -11.61
C ASP A 216 -6.47 14.70 -11.40
N TYR A 217 -6.63 14.25 -10.14
CA TYR A 217 -6.69 12.84 -9.82
C TYR A 217 -7.89 12.15 -10.47
N ASP A 218 -9.12 12.71 -10.41
CA ASP A 218 -10.28 12.11 -11.07
C ASP A 218 -10.05 11.91 -12.58
N ARG A 219 -9.49 12.94 -13.25
CA ARG A 219 -9.14 12.86 -14.67
C ARG A 219 -8.13 11.76 -14.96
N ILE A 220 -7.04 11.67 -14.19
CA ILE A 220 -5.99 10.67 -14.37
C ILE A 220 -6.53 9.26 -14.16
N TYR A 221 -7.31 9.06 -13.10
CA TYR A 221 -7.87 7.74 -12.79
C TYR A 221 -8.93 7.31 -13.82
N ARG A 222 -9.72 8.25 -14.34
CA ARG A 222 -10.70 7.99 -15.39
C ARG A 222 -10.02 7.72 -16.75
N ASP A 223 -9.07 8.57 -17.16
CA ASP A 223 -8.60 8.63 -18.55
C ASP A 223 -7.30 7.83 -18.78
N THR A 224 -6.56 7.47 -17.70
CA THR A 224 -5.27 6.78 -17.80
C THR A 224 -5.27 5.46 -17.02
N VAL A 225 -5.55 5.50 -15.70
CA VAL A 225 -5.44 4.31 -14.83
C VAL A 225 -6.48 3.27 -15.20
N ARG A 226 -7.76 3.63 -15.27
CA ARG A 226 -8.84 2.72 -15.62
C ARG A 226 -8.63 2.05 -16.99
N PRO A 227 -8.33 2.77 -18.08
CA PRO A 227 -8.05 2.12 -19.37
C PRO A 227 -6.82 1.20 -19.35
N ALA A 228 -5.80 1.50 -18.53
CA ALA A 228 -4.65 0.62 -18.37
C ALA A 228 -5.03 -0.70 -17.69
N LEU A 229 -5.84 -0.64 -16.62
CA LEU A 229 -6.37 -1.81 -15.93
C LEU A 229 -7.29 -2.64 -16.84
N GLU A 230 -8.18 -2.00 -17.58
CA GLU A 230 -9.08 -2.69 -18.52
C GLU A 230 -8.33 -3.43 -19.65
N ARG A 231 -7.27 -2.83 -20.19
CA ARG A 231 -6.40 -3.50 -21.20
C ARG A 231 -5.62 -4.66 -20.63
N PHE A 232 -5.09 -4.51 -19.40
CA PHE A 232 -4.30 -5.56 -18.76
C PHE A 232 -5.18 -6.71 -18.28
N ALA A 233 -6.40 -6.42 -17.84
CA ALA A 233 -7.39 -7.38 -17.33
C ALA A 233 -6.83 -8.26 -16.19
N PRO A 234 -6.49 -7.70 -15.03
CA PRO A 234 -5.99 -8.46 -13.89
C PRO A 234 -7.06 -9.37 -13.30
N GLU A 235 -6.69 -10.46 -12.64
CA GLU A 235 -7.57 -11.31 -11.83
C GLU A 235 -7.85 -10.72 -10.45
N VAL A 236 -6.91 -9.92 -9.93
CA VAL A 236 -6.99 -9.26 -8.62
C VAL A 236 -6.36 -7.87 -8.73
N LEU A 237 -7.00 -6.87 -8.13
CA LEU A 237 -6.48 -5.52 -7.98
C LEU A 237 -5.98 -5.30 -6.55
N LEU A 238 -4.71 -4.94 -6.40
CA LEU A 238 -4.10 -4.52 -5.15
C LEU A 238 -3.91 -3.00 -5.15
N ILE A 239 -4.18 -2.35 -4.02
CA ILE A 239 -4.07 -0.89 -3.88
C ILE A 239 -3.16 -0.58 -2.71
N SER A 240 -1.97 0.00 -2.98
CA SER A 240 -1.17 0.70 -1.97
C SER A 240 -1.86 2.02 -1.67
N ALA A 241 -2.55 2.07 -0.53
CA ALA A 241 -3.40 3.18 -0.13
C ALA A 241 -2.65 4.14 0.80
N GLY A 242 -1.84 5.05 0.21
CA GLY A 242 -1.29 6.21 0.89
C GLY A 242 -2.29 7.36 0.94
N PHE A 243 -2.25 8.12 2.01
CA PHE A 243 -3.17 9.24 2.25
C PHE A 243 -2.44 10.57 2.43
N ASP A 244 -1.17 10.61 2.10
CA ASP A 244 -0.30 11.80 2.13
C ASP A 244 -0.43 12.71 0.89
N THR A 245 -1.28 12.34 -0.07
CA THR A 245 -1.81 13.29 -1.08
C THR A 245 -2.80 14.29 -0.49
N TRP A 246 -3.18 14.13 0.80
CA TRP A 246 -4.09 15.01 1.52
C TRP A 246 -3.63 16.46 1.52
N ILE A 247 -4.57 17.40 1.31
CA ILE A 247 -4.31 18.84 1.20
C ILE A 247 -3.55 19.47 2.38
N HIS A 248 -3.57 18.86 3.54
CA HIS A 248 -2.88 19.32 4.76
C HIS A 248 -1.76 18.36 5.23
N ASP A 249 -1.36 17.42 4.39
CA ASP A 249 -0.28 16.52 4.76
C ASP A 249 1.05 17.28 4.87
N PRO A 250 1.83 17.08 5.96
CA PRO A 250 3.05 17.85 6.19
C PRO A 250 4.22 17.45 5.28
N LEU A 251 4.16 16.30 4.61
CA LEU A 251 5.29 15.76 3.83
C LEU A 251 5.15 15.99 2.33
N ALA A 252 4.04 16.54 1.84
CA ALA A 252 3.85 16.70 0.41
C ALA A 252 3.06 17.95 0.03
N GLY A 253 3.00 18.24 -1.27
CA GLY A 253 2.37 19.46 -1.80
C GLY A 253 1.08 19.21 -2.58
N MET A 254 0.44 18.04 -2.45
CA MET A 254 -0.82 17.74 -3.15
C MET A 254 -2.03 18.37 -2.46
N ARG A 255 -3.18 18.37 -3.11
CA ARG A 255 -4.39 19.06 -2.65
C ARG A 255 -5.64 18.15 -2.72
N VAL A 256 -5.47 16.86 -2.47
CA VAL A 256 -6.58 15.92 -2.46
C VAL A 256 -7.40 16.10 -1.18
N THR A 257 -8.71 16.17 -1.31
CA THR A 257 -9.66 16.23 -0.20
C THR A 257 -10.27 14.85 0.07
N ARG A 258 -11.14 14.74 1.10
CA ARG A 258 -11.92 13.53 1.33
C ARG A 258 -12.76 13.12 0.10
N ASP A 259 -13.37 14.12 -0.58
CA ASP A 259 -14.14 13.86 -1.80
C ASP A 259 -13.24 13.39 -2.95
N GLY A 260 -12.00 13.91 -3.03
CA GLY A 260 -10.98 13.44 -3.96
C GLY A 260 -10.63 11.99 -3.76
N PHE A 261 -10.35 11.56 -2.52
CA PHE A 261 -10.16 10.12 -2.21
C PHE A 261 -11.38 9.29 -2.62
N GLY A 262 -12.60 9.74 -2.30
CA GLY A 262 -13.82 9.07 -2.72
C GLY A 262 -13.94 8.93 -4.24
N ARG A 263 -13.50 9.92 -5.03
CA ARG A 263 -13.47 9.84 -6.50
C ARG A 263 -12.41 8.84 -6.98
N ILE A 264 -11.20 8.88 -6.46
CA ILE A 264 -10.12 7.92 -6.78
C ILE A 264 -10.61 6.48 -6.55
N PHE A 265 -11.12 6.19 -5.37
CA PHE A 265 -11.60 4.85 -5.02
C PHE A 265 -12.80 4.41 -5.87
N ARG A 266 -13.73 5.30 -6.22
CA ARG A 266 -14.82 4.97 -7.15
C ARG A 266 -14.29 4.58 -8.53
N ARG A 267 -13.28 5.29 -9.08
CA ARG A 267 -12.67 4.91 -10.37
C ARG A 267 -11.98 3.55 -10.30
N LEU A 268 -11.29 3.27 -9.20
CA LEU A 268 -10.65 1.97 -8.98
C LEU A 268 -11.69 0.85 -8.80
N ARG A 269 -12.79 1.13 -8.10
CA ARG A 269 -13.92 0.19 -7.98
C ARG A 269 -14.58 -0.10 -9.33
N GLU A 270 -14.87 0.92 -10.14
CA GLU A 270 -15.40 0.76 -11.50
C GLU A 270 -14.47 -0.10 -12.37
N ALA A 271 -13.15 0.12 -12.29
CA ALA A 271 -12.18 -0.69 -13.02
C ALA A 271 -12.16 -2.15 -12.52
N ALA A 272 -12.19 -2.37 -11.21
CA ALA A 272 -12.23 -3.71 -10.63
C ALA A 272 -13.50 -4.47 -10.98
N ASP A 273 -14.67 -3.80 -10.95
CA ASP A 273 -15.95 -4.40 -11.36
C ASP A 273 -15.92 -4.85 -12.83
N ALA A 274 -15.27 -4.04 -13.70
CA ALA A 274 -15.14 -4.34 -15.12
C ALA A 274 -14.12 -5.43 -15.44
N THR A 275 -13.10 -5.65 -14.61
CA THR A 275 -11.94 -6.50 -14.94
C THR A 275 -11.82 -7.76 -14.09
N CYS A 276 -12.00 -7.66 -12.78
CA CYS A 276 -11.72 -8.74 -11.84
C CYS A 276 -12.90 -9.08 -10.91
N GLY A 277 -14.13 -8.62 -11.22
CA GLY A 277 -15.31 -8.94 -10.41
C GLY A 277 -15.18 -8.49 -8.97
N SER A 278 -14.68 -7.27 -8.77
CA SER A 278 -14.45 -6.63 -7.45
C SER A 278 -13.48 -7.37 -6.53
N ARG A 279 -12.57 -8.18 -7.07
CA ARG A 279 -11.48 -8.79 -6.30
C ARG A 279 -10.42 -7.73 -5.98
N VAL A 280 -10.63 -7.01 -4.88
CA VAL A 280 -9.83 -5.85 -4.49
C VAL A 280 -9.24 -6.07 -3.10
N MET A 281 -7.94 -5.81 -2.97
CA MET A 281 -7.23 -5.70 -1.71
C MET A 281 -6.66 -4.30 -1.58
N LEU A 282 -6.80 -3.69 -0.40
CA LEU A 282 -6.13 -2.45 -0.04
C LEU A 282 -5.14 -2.70 1.10
N VAL A 283 -4.04 -1.97 1.12
CA VAL A 283 -3.12 -1.91 2.26
C VAL A 283 -2.73 -0.45 2.51
N SER A 284 -2.74 -0.01 3.78
CA SER A 284 -2.37 1.36 4.15
C SER A 284 -0.86 1.57 4.01
N GLU A 285 -0.48 2.73 3.44
CA GLU A 285 0.90 3.19 3.31
C GLU A 285 1.09 4.51 4.09
N GLY A 286 1.50 5.60 3.43
CA GLY A 286 1.69 6.91 4.01
C GLY A 286 0.40 7.62 4.45
N GLY A 287 0.55 8.88 4.86
CA GLY A 287 -0.50 9.72 5.43
C GLY A 287 -0.12 10.15 6.85
N TYR A 288 0.33 11.40 6.98
CA TYR A 288 1.00 11.91 8.19
C TYR A 288 0.20 13.02 8.88
N ASP A 289 -0.82 13.56 8.21
CA ASP A 289 -1.93 14.25 8.86
C ASP A 289 -2.95 13.22 9.35
N LEU A 290 -3.18 13.13 10.66
CA LEU A 290 -4.03 12.09 11.25
C LEU A 290 -5.52 12.24 10.85
N ALA A 291 -5.98 13.46 10.60
CA ALA A 291 -7.35 13.71 10.14
C ALA A 291 -7.49 13.28 8.67
N GLY A 292 -6.49 13.59 7.83
CA GLY A 292 -6.42 13.14 6.44
C GLY A 292 -6.36 11.63 6.31
N LEU A 293 -5.52 10.98 7.13
CA LEU A 293 -5.42 9.52 7.20
C LEU A 293 -6.79 8.89 7.52
N GLY A 294 -7.46 9.35 8.58
CA GLY A 294 -8.78 8.83 8.95
C GLY A 294 -9.83 9.10 7.86
N ALA A 295 -9.86 10.32 7.28
CA ALA A 295 -10.80 10.69 6.22
C ALA A 295 -10.62 9.85 4.96
N GLY A 296 -9.38 9.55 4.58
CA GLY A 296 -9.05 8.72 3.43
C GLY A 296 -9.44 7.25 3.63
N VAL A 297 -9.13 6.69 4.80
CA VAL A 297 -9.55 5.31 5.16
C VAL A 297 -11.08 5.21 5.14
N ASP A 298 -11.79 6.15 5.76
CA ASP A 298 -13.25 6.16 5.79
C ASP A 298 -13.84 6.27 4.37
N ALA A 299 -13.23 7.07 3.47
CA ALA A 299 -13.64 7.15 2.07
C ALA A 299 -13.45 5.81 1.32
N ALA A 300 -12.36 5.08 1.59
CA ALA A 300 -12.15 3.75 1.02
C ALA A 300 -13.20 2.75 1.54
N LEU A 301 -13.45 2.75 2.85
CA LEU A 301 -14.47 1.87 3.47
C LEU A 301 -15.87 2.14 2.92
N GLU A 302 -16.25 3.39 2.68
CA GLU A 302 -17.54 3.74 2.06
C GLU A 302 -17.66 3.22 0.63
N VAL A 303 -16.59 3.26 -0.16
CA VAL A 303 -16.62 2.84 -1.57
C VAL A 303 -16.59 1.32 -1.70
N PHE A 304 -15.74 0.62 -0.96
CA PHE A 304 -15.54 -0.83 -1.12
C PHE A 304 -16.39 -1.66 -0.14
N GLY A 305 -16.84 -1.05 0.94
CA GLY A 305 -17.59 -1.68 2.00
C GLY A 305 -19.09 -1.48 1.87
N SER A 306 -19.72 -2.03 0.82
CA SER A 306 -21.20 -2.05 0.77
C SER A 306 -21.74 -2.92 1.91
N ILE A 307 -22.17 -2.30 3.01
CA ILE A 307 -22.96 -2.92 4.08
C ILE A 307 -24.43 -2.77 3.78
#